data_27ad358b48f8c4e6873b06c4d92352fa
#
_entry.id   27ad358b48f8c4e6873b06c4d92352fa
#
_cell.length_a   1.000
_cell.length_b   1.000
_cell.length_c   1.000
_cell.angle_alpha   90.00
_cell.angle_beta   90.00
_cell.angle_gamma   90.00
#
_symmetry.space_group_name_H-M   'P 1'
#
loop_
_entity.id
_entity.type
_entity.pdbx_description
1 polymer ?
#
loop_
_entity_poly.entity_id
_entity_poly.type
_entity_poly.pdbx_seq_one_letter_code
_entity_poly.pdbx_strand_id
1 'polypeptide(L)'
;MPVFHDQQRDALRRMYLEAWQRHQEGMPLTPLQAQVADVVALHPEYHALLTPDALDRDWKPEQGQTNPFLHMGMHLALREQVSTDRPKGIRDVHVVLTRRHDSAHEAEHRMMEPLGAALWDAQRQGVAPDEQRYLAALRSL
;
A
#
# COMPACT_ATOMS: atom_id res chain seq x y z
N MET A 1 5.97 23.57 -3.88
CA MET A 1 6.58 23.94 -2.61
C MET A 1 6.82 22.73 -1.75
N PRO A 2 8.02 22.51 -1.26
CA PRO A 2 8.34 21.39 -0.39
C PRO A 2 7.47 21.30 0.86
N VAL A 3 7.05 22.47 1.39
CA VAL A 3 6.29 22.56 2.64
C VAL A 3 4.99 21.77 2.59
N PHE A 4 4.22 21.86 1.49
CA PHE A 4 2.95 21.14 1.36
C PHE A 4 3.18 19.63 1.24
N HIS A 5 4.16 19.20 0.46
CA HIS A 5 4.51 17.81 0.32
C HIS A 5 4.93 17.20 1.66
N ASP A 6 5.77 17.92 2.40
CA ASP A 6 6.27 17.46 3.68
C ASP A 6 5.14 17.35 4.70
N GLN A 7 4.20 18.31 4.71
CA GLN A 7 3.06 18.27 5.61
C GLN A 7 2.12 17.10 5.28
N GLN A 8 1.85 16.85 4.01
CA GLN A 8 1.01 15.73 3.58
C GLN A 8 1.68 14.39 3.91
N ARG A 9 2.98 14.29 3.67
CA ARG A 9 3.75 13.11 4.01
C ARG A 9 3.70 12.83 5.50
N ASP A 10 3.93 13.86 6.32
CA ASP A 10 3.93 13.73 7.77
C ASP A 10 2.55 13.33 8.29
N ALA A 11 1.49 13.93 7.76
CA ALA A 11 0.13 13.59 8.16
C ALA A 11 -0.19 12.13 7.84
N LEU A 12 0.20 11.65 6.67
CA LEU A 12 0.02 10.27 6.26
C LEU A 12 0.79 9.32 7.18
N ARG A 13 2.05 9.61 7.43
CA ARG A 13 2.89 8.77 8.29
C ARG A 13 2.37 8.74 9.73
N ARG A 14 1.91 9.89 10.25
CA ARG A 14 1.30 9.95 11.58
C ARG A 14 0.07 9.07 11.68
N MET A 15 -0.72 8.99 10.61
CA MET A 15 -1.88 8.12 10.58
C MET A 15 -1.48 6.65 10.83
N TYR A 16 -0.40 6.18 10.21
CA TYR A 16 0.11 4.83 10.45
C TYR A 16 0.58 4.66 11.89
N LEU A 17 1.35 5.61 12.40
CA LEU A 17 1.87 5.56 13.78
C LEU A 17 0.73 5.53 14.78
N GLU A 18 -0.27 6.39 14.61
CA GLU A 18 -1.41 6.48 15.52
C GLU A 18 -2.26 5.22 15.46
N ALA A 19 -2.58 4.73 14.26
CA ALA A 19 -3.37 3.52 14.10
C ALA A 19 -2.69 2.32 14.77
N TRP A 20 -1.38 2.17 14.58
CA TRP A 20 -0.62 1.09 15.18
C TRP A 20 -0.56 1.21 16.70
N GLN A 21 -0.30 2.41 17.21
CA GLN A 21 -0.25 2.65 18.66
C GLN A 21 -1.59 2.34 19.32
N ARG A 22 -2.69 2.82 18.75
CA ARG A 22 -4.03 2.55 19.28
C ARG A 22 -4.35 1.07 19.26
N HIS A 23 -3.95 0.38 18.19
CA HIS A 23 -4.13 -1.06 18.10
C HIS A 23 -3.38 -1.80 19.22
N GLN A 24 -2.12 -1.43 19.47
CA GLN A 24 -1.31 -2.03 20.52
C GLN A 24 -1.88 -1.79 21.91
N GLU A 25 -2.51 -0.63 22.12
CA GLU A 25 -3.11 -0.26 23.40
C GLU A 25 -4.53 -0.79 23.56
N GLY A 26 -5.07 -1.49 22.56
CA GLY A 26 -6.43 -2.02 22.61
C GLY A 26 -7.50 -0.95 22.55
N MET A 27 -7.18 0.23 22.01
CA MET A 27 -8.12 1.33 21.88
C MET A 27 -9.04 1.17 20.67
N PRO A 28 -10.24 1.77 20.69
CA PRO A 28 -11.13 1.73 19.52
C PRO A 28 -10.46 2.32 18.28
N LEU A 29 -10.71 1.69 17.12
CA LEU A 29 -10.16 2.12 15.83
C LEU A 29 -11.30 2.51 14.89
N THR A 30 -11.08 3.56 14.09
CA THR A 30 -11.94 3.83 12.95
C THR A 30 -11.75 2.72 11.92
N PRO A 31 -12.69 2.56 10.95
CA PRO A 31 -12.51 1.55 9.90
C PRO A 31 -11.18 1.69 9.15
N LEU A 32 -10.76 2.91 8.84
CA LEU A 32 -9.47 3.14 8.17
C LEU A 32 -8.30 2.77 9.07
N GLN A 33 -8.35 3.15 10.34
CA GLN A 33 -7.31 2.78 11.30
C GLN A 33 -7.19 1.26 11.45
N ALA A 34 -8.31 0.55 11.45
CA ALA A 34 -8.30 -0.91 11.52
C ALA A 34 -7.62 -1.51 10.29
N GLN A 35 -7.90 -0.99 9.10
CA GLN A 35 -7.24 -1.47 7.87
C GLN A 35 -5.74 -1.21 7.90
N VAL A 36 -5.34 -0.03 8.35
CA VAL A 36 -3.92 0.32 8.49
C VAL A 36 -3.24 -0.59 9.49
N ALA A 37 -3.86 -0.81 10.65
CA ALA A 37 -3.29 -1.68 11.68
C ALA A 37 -3.15 -3.12 11.19
N ASP A 38 -4.11 -3.62 10.41
CA ASP A 38 -4.03 -4.96 9.83
C ASP A 38 -2.82 -5.11 8.90
N VAL A 39 -2.59 -4.12 8.06
CA VAL A 39 -1.43 -4.12 7.15
C VAL A 39 -0.14 -4.04 7.94
N VAL A 40 -0.07 -3.17 8.96
CA VAL A 40 1.11 -3.06 9.82
C VAL A 40 1.40 -4.38 10.53
N ALA A 41 0.35 -5.04 11.04
CA ALA A 41 0.51 -6.32 11.73
C ALA A 41 1.14 -7.40 10.84
N LEU A 42 0.87 -7.35 9.53
CA LEU A 42 1.44 -8.29 8.56
C LEU A 42 2.89 -7.96 8.17
N HIS A 43 3.43 -6.86 8.68
CA HIS A 43 4.79 -6.41 8.38
C HIS A 43 5.60 -6.21 9.66
N PRO A 44 5.88 -7.29 10.41
CA PRO A 44 6.64 -7.14 11.66
C PRO A 44 8.01 -6.51 11.46
N GLU A 45 8.60 -6.64 10.27
CA GLU A 45 9.87 -6.01 9.92
C GLU A 45 9.83 -4.49 9.96
N TYR A 46 8.61 -3.90 9.93
CA TYR A 46 8.45 -2.45 9.99
C TYR A 46 8.09 -1.92 11.38
N HIS A 47 7.80 -2.81 12.35
CA HIS A 47 7.32 -2.37 13.67
C HIS A 47 8.32 -1.45 14.38
N ALA A 48 9.61 -1.74 14.29
CA ALA A 48 10.64 -0.92 14.90
C ALA A 48 10.81 0.45 14.22
N LEU A 49 10.33 0.58 12.97
CA LEU A 49 10.42 1.83 12.21
C LEU A 49 9.27 2.78 12.50
N LEU A 50 8.20 2.30 13.13
CA LEU A 50 6.99 3.11 13.37
C LEU A 50 7.16 3.92 14.66
N THR A 51 8.05 4.91 14.60
CA THR A 51 8.36 5.85 15.68
C THR A 51 8.30 7.26 15.13
N PRO A 52 8.24 8.29 16.01
CA PRO A 52 8.25 9.68 15.53
C PRO A 52 9.43 10.02 14.61
N ASP A 53 10.56 9.36 14.76
CA ASP A 53 11.74 9.58 13.89
C ASP A 53 11.42 9.23 12.43
N ALA A 54 10.49 8.32 12.17
CA ALA A 54 10.11 7.94 10.82
C ALA A 54 9.44 9.07 10.04
N LEU A 55 8.91 10.09 10.74
CA LEU A 55 8.24 11.21 10.09
C LEU A 55 9.19 11.98 9.16
N ASP A 56 10.45 12.07 9.53
CA ASP A 56 11.45 12.85 8.79
C ASP A 56 12.42 11.98 8.01
N ARG A 57 12.28 10.65 8.10
CA ARG A 57 13.22 9.74 7.46
C ARG A 57 12.92 9.61 5.97
N ASP A 58 13.99 9.64 5.15
CA ASP A 58 13.91 9.36 3.73
C ASP A 58 14.45 7.97 3.42
N TRP A 59 13.78 7.28 2.50
CA TRP A 59 14.24 6.01 1.96
C TRP A 59 14.60 6.22 0.50
N LYS A 60 15.79 5.77 0.10
CA LYS A 60 16.34 6.01 -1.22
C LYS A 60 16.33 4.71 -2.04
N PRO A 61 15.40 4.59 -3.01
CA PRO A 61 15.32 3.39 -3.84
C PRO A 61 16.61 3.09 -4.59
N GLU A 62 17.34 4.13 -5.01
CA GLU A 62 18.62 3.99 -5.70
C GLU A 62 19.71 3.37 -4.83
N GLN A 63 19.49 3.36 -3.52
CA GLN A 63 20.38 2.70 -2.56
C GLN A 63 19.82 1.36 -2.07
N GLY A 64 18.81 0.85 -2.75
CA GLY A 64 18.17 -0.41 -2.38
C GLY A 64 17.24 -0.32 -1.18
N GLN A 65 16.88 0.89 -0.76
CA GLN A 65 16.00 1.09 0.39
C GLN A 65 14.53 1.05 -0.05
N THR A 66 13.71 0.32 0.68
CA THR A 66 12.26 0.29 0.47
C THR A 66 11.58 1.21 1.47
N ASN A 67 10.74 2.11 0.95
CA ASN A 67 9.91 2.97 1.80
C ASN A 67 8.75 2.13 2.37
N PRO A 68 8.72 1.85 3.69
CA PRO A 68 7.69 1.00 4.27
C PRO A 68 6.29 1.61 4.16
N PHE A 69 6.16 2.93 4.20
CA PHE A 69 4.86 3.59 4.05
C PHE A 69 4.32 3.42 2.63
N LEU A 70 5.18 3.51 1.62
CA LEU A 70 4.79 3.27 0.24
C LEU A 70 4.34 1.81 0.06
N HIS A 71 5.10 0.86 0.58
CA HIS A 71 4.77 -0.55 0.49
C HIS A 71 3.42 -0.87 1.14
N MET A 72 3.22 -0.40 2.38
CA MET A 72 1.95 -0.60 3.08
C MET A 72 0.80 0.11 2.38
N GLY A 73 1.06 1.30 1.83
CA GLY A 73 0.06 2.04 1.05
C GLY A 73 -0.39 1.29 -0.19
N MET A 74 0.51 0.55 -0.84
CA MET A 74 0.15 -0.27 -1.98
C MET A 74 -0.75 -1.45 -1.58
N HIS A 75 -0.51 -2.06 -0.42
CA HIS A 75 -1.43 -3.06 0.12
C HIS A 75 -2.84 -2.48 0.31
N LEU A 76 -2.92 -1.29 0.92
CA LEU A 76 -4.21 -0.63 1.14
C LEU A 76 -4.91 -0.31 -0.17
N ALA A 77 -4.17 0.18 -1.17
CA ALA A 77 -4.72 0.47 -2.48
C ALA A 77 -5.29 -0.78 -3.14
N LEU A 78 -4.56 -1.89 -3.09
CA LEU A 78 -5.02 -3.16 -3.65
C LEU A 78 -6.26 -3.67 -2.93
N ARG A 79 -6.31 -3.57 -1.61
CA ARG A 79 -7.49 -3.97 -0.83
C ARG A 79 -8.72 -3.17 -1.21
N GLU A 80 -8.55 -1.86 -1.42
CA GLU A 80 -9.64 -1.00 -1.89
C GLU A 80 -10.10 -1.42 -3.28
N GLN A 81 -9.17 -1.65 -4.21
CA GLN A 81 -9.51 -2.08 -5.56
C GLN A 81 -10.25 -3.43 -5.56
N VAL A 82 -9.77 -4.38 -4.78
CA VAL A 82 -10.39 -5.71 -4.69
C VAL A 82 -11.77 -5.62 -4.06
N SER A 83 -11.94 -4.82 -3.00
CA SER A 83 -13.23 -4.69 -2.31
C SER A 83 -14.29 -4.04 -3.19
N THR A 84 -13.90 -3.10 -4.04
CA THR A 84 -14.81 -2.40 -4.94
C THR A 84 -14.87 -3.01 -6.34
N ASP A 85 -14.03 -4.02 -6.61
CA ASP A 85 -13.85 -4.63 -7.93
C ASP A 85 -13.55 -3.58 -9.01
N ARG A 86 -12.58 -2.70 -8.73
CA ARG A 86 -12.15 -1.66 -9.67
C ARG A 86 -10.63 -1.74 -9.86
N PRO A 87 -10.15 -1.97 -11.08
CA PRO A 87 -10.93 -2.20 -12.32
C PRO A 87 -11.72 -3.49 -12.27
N LYS A 88 -12.86 -3.52 -12.98
CA LYS A 88 -13.75 -4.68 -12.96
C LYS A 88 -12.99 -5.94 -13.41
N GLY A 89 -13.02 -6.96 -12.57
CA GLY A 89 -12.29 -8.20 -12.80
C GLY A 89 -11.08 -8.39 -11.88
N ILE A 90 -10.63 -7.34 -11.20
CA ILE A 90 -9.47 -7.45 -10.30
C ILE A 90 -9.73 -8.41 -9.13
N ARG A 91 -11.00 -8.49 -8.68
CA ARG A 91 -11.37 -9.40 -7.61
C ARG A 91 -11.11 -10.85 -8.01
N ASP A 92 -11.45 -11.22 -9.24
CA ASP A 92 -11.19 -12.57 -9.75
C ASP A 92 -9.71 -12.88 -9.83
N VAL A 93 -8.91 -11.92 -10.27
CA VAL A 93 -7.45 -12.05 -10.28
C VAL A 93 -6.92 -12.32 -8.87
N HIS A 94 -7.40 -11.56 -7.90
CA HIS A 94 -6.99 -11.72 -6.50
C HIS A 94 -7.36 -13.11 -5.97
N VAL A 95 -8.56 -13.61 -6.29
CA VAL A 95 -8.99 -14.96 -5.89
C VAL A 95 -8.06 -16.03 -6.46
N VAL A 96 -7.75 -15.93 -7.75
CA VAL A 96 -6.88 -16.91 -8.42
C VAL A 96 -5.47 -16.90 -7.79
N LEU A 97 -4.92 -15.71 -7.59
CA LEU A 97 -3.57 -15.59 -7.01
C LEU A 97 -3.55 -16.05 -5.55
N THR A 98 -4.59 -15.74 -4.79
CA THR A 98 -4.69 -16.20 -3.39
C THR A 98 -4.69 -17.73 -3.31
N ARG A 99 -5.42 -18.39 -4.19
CA ARG A 99 -5.45 -19.85 -4.25
C ARG A 99 -4.11 -20.42 -4.67
N ARG A 100 -3.47 -19.80 -5.66
CA ARG A 100 -2.18 -20.25 -6.19
C ARG A 100 -1.07 -20.17 -5.15
N HIS A 101 -1.06 -19.09 -4.35
CA HIS A 101 -0.02 -18.84 -3.36
C HIS A 101 -0.43 -19.19 -1.94
N ASP A 102 -1.66 -19.67 -1.75
CA ASP A 102 -2.23 -20.00 -0.44
C ASP A 102 -2.11 -18.86 0.57
N SER A 103 -2.21 -17.60 0.09
CA SER A 103 -2.05 -16.41 0.90
C SER A 103 -2.59 -15.19 0.17
N ALA A 104 -3.54 -14.48 0.77
CA ALA A 104 -4.03 -13.21 0.25
C ALA A 104 -2.95 -12.14 0.30
N HIS A 105 -2.11 -12.16 1.33
CA HIS A 105 -0.99 -11.23 1.47
C HIS A 105 0.03 -11.41 0.35
N GLU A 106 0.38 -12.66 0.03
CA GLU A 106 1.30 -12.94 -1.06
C GLU A 106 0.69 -12.58 -2.42
N ALA A 107 -0.61 -12.81 -2.59
CA ALA A 107 -1.31 -12.37 -3.81
C ALA A 107 -1.16 -10.86 -4.01
N GLU A 108 -1.35 -10.07 -2.93
CA GLU A 108 -1.15 -8.62 -2.98
C GLU A 108 0.28 -8.26 -3.37
N HIS A 109 1.28 -8.97 -2.84
CA HIS A 109 2.67 -8.74 -3.23
C HIS A 109 2.90 -8.93 -4.72
N ARG A 110 2.31 -9.97 -5.31
CA ARG A 110 2.42 -10.20 -6.76
C ARG A 110 1.73 -9.12 -7.57
N MET A 111 0.64 -8.57 -7.07
CA MET A 111 -0.12 -7.52 -7.75
C MET A 111 0.54 -6.14 -7.65
N MET A 112 1.47 -5.95 -6.74
CA MET A 112 2.13 -4.66 -6.54
C MET A 112 2.97 -4.22 -7.73
N GLU A 113 3.62 -5.15 -8.43
CA GLU A 113 4.46 -4.79 -9.58
C GLU A 113 3.64 -4.17 -10.71
N PRO A 114 2.54 -4.79 -11.17
CA PRO A 114 1.68 -4.13 -12.17
C PRO A 114 1.08 -2.82 -11.66
N LEU A 115 0.69 -2.74 -10.38
CA LEU A 115 0.16 -1.51 -9.81
C LEU A 115 1.20 -0.40 -9.86
N GLY A 116 2.42 -0.69 -9.39
CA GLY A 116 3.50 0.28 -9.41
C GLY A 116 3.83 0.77 -10.82
N ALA A 117 3.86 -0.14 -11.78
CA ALA A 117 4.10 0.22 -13.18
C ALA A 117 3.01 1.10 -13.74
N ALA A 118 1.73 0.79 -13.45
CA ALA A 118 0.60 1.59 -13.91
C ALA A 118 0.63 3.00 -13.34
N LEU A 119 0.93 3.12 -12.04
CA LEU A 119 1.01 4.42 -11.37
C LEU A 119 2.19 5.24 -11.89
N TRP A 120 3.33 4.60 -12.09
CA TRP A 120 4.52 5.28 -12.60
C TRP A 120 4.32 5.80 -14.01
N ASP A 121 3.74 4.98 -14.90
CA ASP A 121 3.44 5.38 -16.27
C ASP A 121 2.45 6.55 -16.31
N ALA A 122 1.39 6.47 -15.50
CA ALA A 122 0.38 7.53 -15.43
C ALA A 122 1.00 8.84 -14.95
N GLN A 123 1.82 8.79 -13.92
CA GLN A 123 2.47 9.97 -13.36
C GLN A 123 3.43 10.60 -14.38
N ARG A 124 4.20 9.77 -15.09
CA ARG A 124 5.15 10.24 -16.10
C ARG A 124 4.44 10.93 -17.26
N GLN A 125 3.27 10.40 -17.66
CA GLN A 125 2.50 10.94 -18.78
C GLN A 125 1.53 12.05 -18.38
N GLY A 126 1.35 12.26 -17.07
CA GLY A 126 0.42 13.27 -16.56
C GLY A 126 -1.04 12.94 -16.82
N VAL A 127 -1.40 11.66 -16.89
CA VAL A 127 -2.76 11.18 -17.16
C VAL A 127 -3.19 10.18 -16.10
N ALA A 128 -4.48 9.85 -16.07
CA ALA A 128 -4.98 8.79 -15.20
C ALA A 128 -4.42 7.43 -15.63
N PRO A 129 -4.26 6.46 -14.71
CA PRO A 129 -3.80 5.13 -15.06
C PRO A 129 -4.71 4.44 -16.08
N ASP A 130 -4.11 3.72 -17.02
CA ASP A 130 -4.84 2.92 -17.99
C ASP A 130 -5.32 1.64 -17.32
N GLU A 131 -6.59 1.60 -16.95
CA GLU A 131 -7.17 0.47 -16.21
C GLU A 131 -7.16 -0.82 -17.01
N GLN A 132 -7.38 -0.74 -18.32
CA GLN A 132 -7.42 -1.91 -19.20
C GLN A 132 -6.04 -2.57 -19.28
N ARG A 133 -5.02 -1.75 -19.45
CA ARG A 133 -3.64 -2.21 -19.52
C ARG A 133 -3.18 -2.78 -18.19
N TYR A 134 -3.56 -2.14 -17.11
CA TYR A 134 -3.28 -2.61 -15.76
C TYR A 134 -3.93 -3.98 -15.51
N LEU A 135 -5.21 -4.11 -15.84
CA LEU A 135 -5.92 -5.37 -15.65
C LEU A 135 -5.32 -6.50 -16.51
N ALA A 136 -4.91 -6.19 -17.76
CA ALA A 136 -4.24 -7.16 -18.62
C ALA A 136 -2.93 -7.65 -17.98
N ALA A 137 -2.15 -6.73 -17.41
CA ALA A 137 -0.92 -7.08 -16.71
C ALA A 137 -1.18 -7.96 -15.50
N LEU A 138 -2.22 -7.65 -14.73
CA LEU A 138 -2.63 -8.48 -13.59
C LEU A 138 -3.02 -9.90 -14.01
N ARG A 139 -3.76 -10.02 -15.11
CA ARG A 139 -4.19 -11.31 -15.64
C ARG A 139 -3.04 -12.17 -16.17
N SER A 140 -1.92 -11.55 -16.46
CA SER A 140 -0.75 -12.27 -16.95
C SER A 140 0.16 -12.79 -15.83
N LEU A 141 -0.18 -12.50 -14.58
CA LEU A 141 0.59 -13.00 -13.42
C LEU A 141 0.44 -14.55 -13.22
#